data_944f77e8a994e27b333f44e5dd185597
#
_entry.id   944f77e8a994e27b333f44e5dd185597
#
_cell.length_a   1.000
_cell.length_b   1.000
_cell.length_c   1.000
_cell.angle_alpha   90.00
_cell.angle_beta   90.00
_cell.angle_gamma   90.00
#
_symmetry.space_group_name_H-M   'P 1'
#
loop_
_entity.id
_entity.type
_entity.pdbx_description
1 polymer ?
#
loop_
_entity_poly.entity_id
_entity_poly.type
_entity_poly.pdbx_seq_one_letter_code
_entity_poly.pdbx_strand_id
1 'polypeptide(L)'
;LEKGYTPASRMLDAPFVAFDVSTDDYWRPSNYTEGRTYGINTLRIALEKSLNLVTARVAQDIGMDAVSDLAERMGVYEDLPPYPAMSLGAGDAYLIDMARGYAGFVNGGRKINPTLLDRVQDRHGRTLFQHDERPCEDCHAEAWNGGEPPQLEEVGEQVLDPIVAYQVTHMLEGVVERGTGRRA
;
A
#
# COMPACT_ATOMS: atom_id res chain seq x y z
N LEU A 1 3.28 -8.21 -7.29
CA LEU A 1 2.46 -9.39 -7.53
C LEU A 1 1.78 -9.35 -8.90
N GLU A 2 1.23 -8.24 -9.37
CA GLU A 2 0.66 -8.09 -10.73
C GLU A 2 1.63 -8.48 -11.87
N LYS A 3 2.94 -8.44 -11.64
CA LYS A 3 3.97 -8.82 -12.61
C LYS A 3 4.39 -10.30 -12.51
N GLY A 4 3.52 -11.18 -11.98
CA GLY A 4 3.75 -12.63 -11.94
C GLY A 4 4.47 -13.16 -10.71
N TYR A 5 4.88 -12.31 -9.78
CA TYR A 5 5.40 -12.73 -8.49
C TYR A 5 4.29 -13.23 -7.55
N THR A 6 4.66 -14.07 -6.60
CA THR A 6 3.80 -14.53 -5.51
C THR A 6 4.47 -14.26 -4.16
N PRO A 7 3.73 -14.31 -3.05
CA PRO A 7 4.34 -14.21 -1.71
C PRO A 7 5.43 -15.26 -1.45
N ALA A 8 5.40 -16.40 -2.15
CA ALA A 8 6.37 -17.49 -2.05
C ALA A 8 7.54 -17.35 -3.05
N SER A 9 7.49 -16.42 -3.99
CA SER A 9 8.58 -16.19 -4.94
C SER A 9 9.88 -15.89 -4.19
N ARG A 10 10.97 -16.49 -4.63
CA ARG A 10 12.28 -16.38 -4.00
C ARG A 10 13.12 -15.29 -4.66
N MET A 11 13.75 -14.47 -3.85
CA MET A 11 14.66 -13.43 -4.28
C MET A 11 15.92 -13.44 -3.43
N LEU A 12 17.05 -13.09 -4.05
CA LEU A 12 18.34 -13.07 -3.37
C LEU A 12 18.54 -11.74 -2.61
N ASP A 13 18.77 -11.84 -1.31
CA ASP A 13 19.25 -10.73 -0.48
C ASP A 13 20.80 -10.75 -0.46
N ALA A 14 21.38 -9.98 -1.36
CA ALA A 14 22.84 -9.83 -1.54
C ALA A 14 23.14 -8.40 -2.01
N PRO A 15 24.39 -7.94 -1.95
CA PRO A 15 24.77 -6.61 -2.41
C PRO A 15 24.18 -6.28 -3.78
N PHE A 16 23.67 -5.07 -3.91
CA PHE A 16 22.96 -4.58 -5.10
C PHE A 16 23.53 -3.24 -5.54
N VAL A 17 23.64 -3.07 -6.86
CA VAL A 17 24.08 -1.82 -7.46
C VAL A 17 23.21 -1.55 -8.67
N ALA A 18 22.68 -0.36 -8.80
CA ALA A 18 21.98 0.12 -9.99
C ALA A 18 22.53 1.49 -10.40
N PHE A 19 22.55 1.76 -11.70
CA PHE A 19 22.88 3.09 -12.18
C PHE A 19 21.65 4.00 -11.99
N ASP A 20 21.86 5.16 -11.37
CA ASP A 20 20.82 6.16 -11.15
C ASP A 20 21.05 7.34 -12.08
N VAL A 21 20.19 7.43 -13.10
CA VAL A 21 20.27 8.50 -14.10
C VAL A 21 20.00 9.90 -13.52
N SER A 22 19.37 10.01 -12.36
CA SER A 22 19.07 11.29 -11.72
C SER A 22 20.29 11.94 -11.09
N THR A 23 21.25 11.11 -10.65
CA THR A 23 22.48 11.55 -9.99
C THR A 23 23.72 11.34 -10.87
N ASP A 24 23.58 10.67 -12.02
CA ASP A 24 24.67 10.22 -12.90
C ASP A 24 25.73 9.38 -12.13
N ASP A 25 25.27 8.56 -11.18
CA ASP A 25 26.14 7.73 -10.34
C ASP A 25 25.48 6.36 -10.03
N TYR A 26 26.21 5.51 -9.36
CA TYR A 26 25.75 4.19 -8.92
C TYR A 26 25.09 4.25 -7.54
N TRP A 27 23.80 3.93 -7.49
CA TRP A 27 23.07 3.74 -6.26
C TRP A 27 23.39 2.38 -5.62
N ARG A 28 23.78 2.37 -4.34
CA ARG A 28 24.20 1.20 -3.58
C ARG A 28 23.41 1.13 -2.26
N PRO A 29 22.18 0.63 -2.28
CA PRO A 29 21.40 0.48 -1.05
C PRO A 29 22.02 -0.58 -0.12
N SER A 30 21.68 -0.50 1.16
CA SER A 30 22.01 -1.52 2.15
C SER A 30 20.77 -1.88 2.97
N ASN A 31 20.79 -3.06 3.61
CA ASN A 31 19.83 -3.37 4.65
C ASN A 31 20.05 -2.50 5.89
N TYR A 32 19.07 -2.46 6.82
CA TYR A 32 19.16 -1.68 8.05
C TYR A 32 20.47 -1.95 8.83
N THR A 33 20.89 -3.21 8.91
CA THR A 33 22.22 -3.55 9.42
C THR A 33 23.19 -3.55 8.23
N GLU A 34 23.99 -2.50 8.14
CA GLU A 34 24.94 -2.31 7.06
C GLU A 34 25.86 -3.53 6.89
N GLY A 35 26.08 -3.91 5.62
CA GLY A 35 26.90 -5.06 5.24
C GLY A 35 26.27 -6.43 5.52
N ARG A 36 25.11 -6.51 6.16
CA ARG A 36 24.45 -7.78 6.46
C ARG A 36 23.49 -8.18 5.33
N THR A 37 23.61 -9.41 4.87
CA THR A 37 22.71 -10.04 3.89
C THR A 37 22.20 -11.37 4.42
N TYR A 38 21.06 -11.83 3.90
CA TYR A 38 20.36 -13.00 4.43
C TYR A 38 20.14 -14.10 3.37
N GLY A 39 20.78 -13.96 2.19
CA GLY A 39 20.70 -14.96 1.14
C GLY A 39 19.31 -15.04 0.47
N ILE A 40 18.88 -16.23 0.10
CA ILE A 40 17.61 -16.42 -0.61
C ILE A 40 16.44 -16.39 0.39
N ASN A 41 15.50 -15.47 0.16
CA ASN A 41 14.29 -15.30 0.96
C ASN A 41 13.05 -15.28 0.07
N THR A 42 11.87 -15.60 0.63
CA THR A 42 10.59 -15.36 -0.05
C THR A 42 10.23 -13.88 0.02
N LEU A 43 9.40 -13.40 -0.92
CA LEU A 43 8.91 -12.01 -0.89
C LEU A 43 8.15 -11.70 0.40
N ARG A 44 7.40 -12.68 0.93
CA ARG A 44 6.75 -12.55 2.25
C ARG A 44 7.76 -12.21 3.34
N ILE A 45 8.80 -13.01 3.50
CA ILE A 45 9.83 -12.80 4.53
C ILE A 45 10.58 -11.50 4.29
N ALA A 46 10.85 -11.17 3.01
CA ALA A 46 11.53 -9.93 2.66
C ALA A 46 10.72 -8.69 3.10
N LEU A 47 9.39 -8.71 2.90
CA LEU A 47 8.51 -7.65 3.37
C LEU A 47 8.43 -7.63 4.90
N GLU A 48 8.20 -8.76 5.56
CA GLU A 48 8.10 -8.88 7.02
C GLU A 48 9.37 -8.41 7.74
N LYS A 49 10.55 -8.62 7.13
CA LYS A 49 11.86 -8.23 7.66
C LYS A 49 12.39 -6.90 7.12
N SER A 50 11.65 -6.26 6.21
CA SER A 50 12.07 -5.01 5.57
C SER A 50 13.45 -5.13 4.91
N LEU A 51 13.64 -6.14 4.04
CA LEU A 51 14.90 -6.39 3.36
C LEU A 51 15.03 -5.45 2.14
N ASN A 52 15.78 -4.38 2.31
CA ASN A 52 15.94 -3.33 1.28
C ASN A 52 16.54 -3.88 -0.02
N LEU A 53 17.52 -4.76 0.07
CA LEU A 53 18.19 -5.32 -1.11
C LEU A 53 17.27 -6.20 -1.95
N VAL A 54 16.33 -6.91 -1.31
CA VAL A 54 15.29 -7.67 -2.02
C VAL A 54 14.31 -6.72 -2.69
N THR A 55 13.87 -5.67 -1.99
CA THR A 55 12.95 -4.66 -2.54
C THR A 55 13.55 -3.98 -3.77
N ALA A 56 14.81 -3.54 -3.68
CA ALA A 56 15.53 -2.92 -4.80
C ALA A 56 15.65 -3.86 -6.02
N ARG A 57 15.94 -5.16 -5.81
CA ARG A 57 16.00 -6.15 -6.90
C ARG A 57 14.64 -6.38 -7.55
N VAL A 58 13.59 -6.51 -6.77
CA VAL A 58 12.23 -6.66 -7.31
C VAL A 58 11.85 -5.45 -8.13
N ALA A 59 12.10 -4.24 -7.62
CA ALA A 59 11.82 -3.00 -8.34
C ALA A 59 12.61 -2.90 -9.66
N GLN A 60 13.90 -3.29 -9.65
CA GLN A 60 14.72 -3.37 -10.87
C GLN A 60 14.16 -4.37 -11.89
N ASP A 61 13.70 -5.53 -11.42
CA ASP A 61 13.22 -6.62 -12.28
C ASP A 61 11.87 -6.28 -12.94
N ILE A 62 10.95 -5.66 -12.19
CA ILE A 62 9.63 -5.26 -12.72
C ILE A 62 9.64 -3.91 -13.44
N GLY A 63 10.70 -3.13 -13.26
CA GLY A 63 10.85 -1.76 -13.76
C GLY A 63 10.26 -0.70 -12.82
N MET A 64 10.97 0.41 -12.68
CA MET A 64 10.54 1.52 -11.80
C MET A 64 9.27 2.20 -12.30
N ASP A 65 9.01 2.21 -13.62
CA ASP A 65 7.75 2.73 -14.19
C ASP A 65 6.52 1.98 -13.63
N ALA A 66 6.63 0.67 -13.41
CA ALA A 66 5.55 -0.10 -12.82
C ALA A 66 5.34 0.21 -11.33
N VAL A 67 6.40 0.61 -10.62
CA VAL A 67 6.32 1.06 -9.22
C VAL A 67 5.63 2.42 -9.15
N SER A 68 6.03 3.37 -10.01
CA SER A 68 5.45 4.72 -10.10
C SER A 68 3.97 4.64 -10.49
N ASP A 69 3.63 3.91 -11.57
CA ASP A 69 2.25 3.71 -12.02
C ASP A 69 1.33 3.20 -10.90
N LEU A 70 1.75 2.19 -10.13
CA LEU A 70 0.93 1.69 -9.03
C LEU A 70 0.77 2.73 -7.91
N ALA A 71 1.84 3.43 -7.53
CA ALA A 71 1.80 4.44 -6.48
C ALA A 71 0.85 5.60 -6.84
N GLU A 72 0.82 6.00 -8.11
CA GLU A 72 -0.08 7.02 -8.65
C GLU A 72 -1.52 6.52 -8.74
N ARG A 73 -1.75 5.30 -9.25
CA ARG A 73 -3.09 4.69 -9.30
C ARG A 73 -3.70 4.57 -7.89
N MET A 74 -2.91 4.19 -6.89
CA MET A 74 -3.32 4.12 -5.48
C MET A 74 -3.51 5.50 -4.85
N GLY A 75 -3.08 6.57 -5.51
CA GLY A 75 -3.23 7.96 -5.07
C GLY A 75 -2.25 8.37 -3.97
N VAL A 76 -1.11 7.67 -3.86
CA VAL A 76 -0.02 8.04 -2.93
C VAL A 76 0.79 9.21 -3.47
N TYR A 77 0.98 9.24 -4.78
CA TYR A 77 1.69 10.31 -5.50
C TYR A 77 0.85 10.77 -6.69
N GLU A 78 1.07 12.01 -7.14
CA GLU A 78 0.54 12.53 -8.41
C GLU A 78 1.53 12.26 -9.56
N ASP A 79 2.83 12.31 -9.28
CA ASP A 79 3.93 12.10 -10.23
C ASP A 79 5.14 11.59 -9.44
N LEU A 80 5.37 10.29 -9.45
CA LEU A 80 6.52 9.67 -8.79
C LEU A 80 7.62 9.40 -9.81
N PRO A 81 8.76 10.12 -9.78
CA PRO A 81 9.83 9.87 -10.73
C PRO A 81 10.38 8.45 -10.58
N PRO A 82 10.63 7.71 -11.69
CA PRO A 82 11.01 6.30 -11.65
C PRO A 82 12.49 6.09 -11.31
N TYR A 83 13.00 6.77 -10.27
CA TYR A 83 14.37 6.58 -9.81
C TYR A 83 14.49 5.39 -8.85
N PRO A 84 15.61 4.66 -8.88
CA PRO A 84 15.79 3.45 -8.05
C PRO A 84 15.54 3.68 -6.55
N ALA A 85 15.93 4.82 -6.00
CA ALA A 85 15.77 5.17 -4.59
C ALA A 85 14.29 5.26 -4.16
N MET A 86 13.36 5.56 -5.09
CA MET A 86 11.92 5.64 -4.82
C MET A 86 11.35 4.28 -4.40
N SER A 87 11.97 3.17 -4.82
CA SER A 87 11.58 1.83 -4.38
C SER A 87 11.76 1.59 -2.87
N LEU A 88 12.58 2.40 -2.22
CA LEU A 88 12.83 2.35 -0.78
C LEU A 88 12.24 3.56 -0.02
N GLY A 89 11.35 4.32 -0.67
CA GLY A 89 10.63 5.40 -0.02
C GLY A 89 11.41 6.73 0.07
N ALA A 90 12.28 7.03 -0.90
CA ALA A 90 13.00 8.31 -0.94
C ALA A 90 12.10 9.50 -1.34
N GLY A 91 10.88 9.25 -1.82
CA GLY A 91 9.91 10.28 -2.17
C GLY A 91 9.15 10.81 -0.96
N ASP A 92 8.93 12.12 -0.93
CA ASP A 92 8.07 12.76 0.06
C ASP A 92 6.59 12.54 -0.29
N ALA A 93 5.75 12.22 0.71
CA ALA A 93 4.32 12.08 0.56
C ALA A 93 3.57 12.66 1.76
N TYR A 94 2.33 13.13 1.54
CA TYR A 94 1.48 13.50 2.65
C TYR A 94 1.01 12.25 3.41
N LEU A 95 0.91 12.35 4.73
CA LEU A 95 0.47 11.24 5.59
C LEU A 95 -0.91 10.71 5.18
N ILE A 96 -1.82 11.60 4.77
CA ILE A 96 -3.17 11.22 4.32
C ILE A 96 -3.13 10.39 3.02
N ASP A 97 -2.21 10.69 2.11
CA ASP A 97 -2.06 9.95 0.85
C ASP A 97 -1.41 8.58 1.09
N MET A 98 -0.45 8.50 2.01
CA MET A 98 0.07 7.22 2.48
C MET A 98 -1.04 6.37 3.11
N ALA A 99 -1.86 6.95 4.00
CA ALA A 99 -3.00 6.26 4.59
C ALA A 99 -4.01 5.78 3.53
N ARG A 100 -4.27 6.60 2.50
CA ARG A 100 -5.10 6.24 1.33
C ARG A 100 -4.57 5.00 0.63
N GLY A 101 -3.27 4.96 0.32
CA GLY A 101 -2.63 3.82 -0.35
C GLY A 101 -2.77 2.53 0.46
N TYR A 102 -2.44 2.56 1.74
CA TYR A 102 -2.59 1.39 2.61
C TYR A 102 -4.05 0.96 2.77
N ALA A 103 -4.98 1.90 2.92
CA ALA A 103 -6.40 1.61 3.02
C ALA A 103 -6.95 0.95 1.74
N GLY A 104 -6.40 1.31 0.57
CA GLY A 104 -6.76 0.68 -0.71
C GLY A 104 -6.49 -0.84 -0.72
N PHE A 105 -5.41 -1.33 -0.10
CA PHE A 105 -5.17 -2.77 0.02
C PHE A 105 -6.25 -3.45 0.86
N VAL A 106 -6.61 -2.88 2.01
CA VAL A 106 -7.64 -3.43 2.90
C VAL A 106 -9.03 -3.34 2.27
N ASN A 107 -9.25 -2.34 1.42
CA ASN A 107 -10.50 -2.14 0.67
C ASN A 107 -10.55 -2.94 -0.64
N GLY A 108 -9.93 -4.12 -0.70
CA GLY A 108 -9.99 -5.01 -1.85
C GLY A 108 -9.36 -4.46 -3.13
N GLY A 109 -8.43 -3.51 -3.03
CA GLY A 109 -7.76 -2.89 -4.17
C GLY A 109 -8.52 -1.72 -4.80
N ARG A 110 -9.55 -1.21 -4.11
CA ARG A 110 -10.29 -0.02 -4.55
C ARG A 110 -9.68 1.25 -3.96
N LYS A 111 -9.52 2.26 -4.79
CA LYS A 111 -9.03 3.57 -4.39
C LYS A 111 -10.00 4.25 -3.43
N ILE A 112 -9.47 4.77 -2.34
CA ILE A 112 -10.23 5.54 -1.35
C ILE A 112 -9.95 7.02 -1.56
N ASN A 113 -10.99 7.84 -1.51
CA ASN A 113 -10.87 9.29 -1.51
C ASN A 113 -11.13 9.78 -0.09
N PRO A 114 -10.09 10.04 0.72
CA PRO A 114 -10.26 10.49 2.09
C PRO A 114 -10.91 11.87 2.13
N THR A 115 -11.79 12.06 3.10
CA THR A 115 -12.41 13.35 3.36
C THR A 115 -12.33 13.70 4.84
N LEU A 116 -12.26 14.99 5.13
CA LEU A 116 -12.39 15.54 6.49
C LEU A 116 -13.82 16.05 6.75
N LEU A 117 -14.68 16.00 5.72
CA LEU A 117 -16.02 16.52 5.78
C LEU A 117 -17.03 15.40 5.51
N ASP A 118 -17.58 14.83 6.57
CA ASP A 118 -18.59 13.77 6.48
C ASP A 118 -19.96 14.35 6.12
N ARG A 119 -20.40 15.40 6.85
CA ARG A 119 -21.73 15.98 6.70
C ARG A 119 -21.73 17.47 7.00
N VAL A 120 -22.57 18.22 6.26
CA VAL A 120 -22.92 19.61 6.57
C VAL A 120 -24.42 19.71 6.80
N GLN A 121 -24.82 20.34 7.90
CA GLN A 121 -26.24 20.58 8.24
C GLN A 121 -26.50 22.07 8.43
N ASP A 122 -27.73 22.50 8.13
CA ASP A 122 -28.18 23.84 8.47
C ASP A 122 -28.51 23.92 9.98
N ARG A 123 -28.84 25.14 10.45
CA ARG A 123 -29.20 25.40 11.85
C ARG A 123 -30.47 24.67 12.34
N HIS A 124 -31.22 24.04 11.44
CA HIS A 124 -32.42 23.28 11.71
C HIS A 124 -32.19 21.76 11.65
N GLY A 125 -30.94 21.32 11.45
CA GLY A 125 -30.55 19.91 11.34
C GLY A 125 -30.79 19.29 9.97
N ARG A 126 -31.19 20.08 8.96
CA ARG A 126 -31.36 19.57 7.60
C ARG A 126 -29.99 19.36 6.95
N THR A 127 -29.74 18.17 6.46
CA THR A 127 -28.51 17.85 5.75
C THR A 127 -28.46 18.62 4.43
N LEU A 128 -27.40 19.40 4.24
CA LEU A 128 -27.06 20.15 3.02
C LEU A 128 -26.05 19.40 2.16
N PHE A 129 -25.18 18.63 2.78
CA PHE A 129 -24.15 17.81 2.14
C PHE A 129 -23.91 16.57 3.00
N GLN A 130 -23.72 15.43 2.34
CA GLN A 130 -23.26 14.18 2.94
C GLN A 130 -22.24 13.53 2.00
N HIS A 131 -21.11 13.09 2.53
CA HIS A 131 -20.05 12.48 1.73
C HIS A 131 -20.42 11.08 1.25
N ASP A 132 -20.99 10.28 2.13
CA ASP A 132 -21.45 8.92 1.80
C ASP A 132 -22.98 8.95 1.56
N GLU A 133 -23.36 8.87 0.29
CA GLU A 133 -24.75 8.88 -0.17
C GLU A 133 -25.29 7.49 -0.48
N ARG A 134 -24.53 6.42 -0.14
CA ARG A 134 -24.99 5.06 -0.38
C ARG A 134 -26.27 4.75 0.37
N PRO A 135 -27.26 4.17 -0.28
CA PRO A 135 -28.48 3.76 0.42
C PRO A 135 -28.13 2.61 1.40
N CYS A 136 -28.66 2.73 2.61
CA CYS A 136 -28.53 1.70 3.62
C CYS A 136 -29.82 1.59 4.40
N GLU A 137 -30.62 0.56 4.12
CA GLU A 137 -31.92 0.37 4.74
C GLU A 137 -31.82 0.04 6.24
N ASP A 138 -30.77 -0.71 6.62
CA ASP A 138 -30.57 -1.20 7.99
C ASP A 138 -29.56 -0.40 8.84
N CYS A 139 -29.00 0.71 8.28
CA CYS A 139 -28.02 1.53 9.01
C CYS A 139 -28.61 2.39 10.16
N HIS A 140 -29.91 2.46 10.30
CA HIS A 140 -30.60 3.31 11.27
C HIS A 140 -31.28 2.54 12.41
N ALA A 141 -30.83 1.30 12.66
CA ALA A 141 -31.34 0.53 13.79
C ALA A 141 -31.01 1.22 15.12
N GLU A 142 -32.00 1.34 16.02
CA GLU A 142 -31.82 1.97 17.35
C GLU A 142 -30.83 1.19 18.24
N ALA A 143 -30.67 -0.12 18.00
CA ALA A 143 -29.72 -0.97 18.71
C ALA A 143 -29.27 -2.13 17.82
N TRP A 144 -28.04 -2.58 18.02
CA TRP A 144 -27.56 -3.78 17.35
C TRP A 144 -28.30 -5.02 17.86
N ASN A 145 -28.85 -5.79 16.92
CA ASN A 145 -29.65 -6.99 17.17
C ASN A 145 -28.83 -8.30 17.20
N GLY A 146 -27.49 -8.22 17.10
CA GLY A 146 -26.61 -9.38 17.05
C GLY A 146 -26.48 -10.01 15.64
N GLY A 147 -27.09 -9.41 14.61
CA GLY A 147 -27.01 -9.84 13.23
C GLY A 147 -25.72 -9.42 12.52
N GLU A 148 -25.60 -9.79 11.26
CA GLU A 148 -24.50 -9.31 10.40
C GLU A 148 -24.65 -7.79 10.15
N PRO A 149 -23.53 -7.07 9.99
CA PRO A 149 -23.57 -5.65 9.64
C PRO A 149 -24.22 -5.44 8.26
N PRO A 150 -24.89 -4.30 8.04
CA PRO A 150 -25.47 -3.97 6.74
C PRO A 150 -24.43 -4.06 5.62
N GLN A 151 -24.84 -4.65 4.50
CA GLN A 151 -23.98 -4.72 3.31
C GLN A 151 -24.18 -3.45 2.47
N LEU A 152 -23.12 -2.65 2.35
CA LEU A 152 -23.12 -1.47 1.50
C LEU A 152 -22.53 -1.80 0.13
N GLU A 153 -22.99 -1.09 -0.89
CA GLU A 153 -22.36 -1.15 -2.20
C GLU A 153 -20.90 -0.73 -2.11
N GLU A 154 -20.03 -1.50 -2.77
CA GLU A 154 -18.63 -1.14 -2.89
C GLU A 154 -18.47 0.07 -3.81
N VAL A 155 -17.83 1.12 -3.30
CA VAL A 155 -17.56 2.34 -4.06
C VAL A 155 -16.06 2.52 -4.26
N GLY A 156 -15.72 3.31 -5.28
CA GLY A 156 -14.34 3.62 -5.62
C GLY A 156 -13.86 2.84 -6.85
N GLU A 157 -12.88 3.42 -7.51
CA GLU A 157 -12.23 2.83 -8.68
C GLU A 157 -11.40 1.60 -8.28
N GLN A 158 -11.58 0.48 -9.01
CA GLN A 158 -10.74 -0.70 -8.85
C GLN A 158 -9.38 -0.44 -9.49
N VAL A 159 -8.36 -0.21 -8.69
CA VAL A 159 -7.00 0.14 -9.15
C VAL A 159 -5.99 -1.00 -8.98
N LEU A 160 -6.35 -2.02 -8.22
CA LEU A 160 -5.54 -3.21 -7.98
C LEU A 160 -6.45 -4.45 -7.97
N ASP A 161 -5.99 -5.57 -8.51
CA ASP A 161 -6.72 -6.84 -8.45
C ASP A 161 -7.02 -7.24 -7.00
N PRO A 162 -8.26 -7.62 -6.65
CA PRO A 162 -8.64 -7.97 -5.28
C PRO A 162 -7.80 -9.10 -4.68
N ILE A 163 -7.36 -10.08 -5.49
CA ILE A 163 -6.53 -11.20 -5.03
C ILE A 163 -5.14 -10.67 -4.66
N VAL A 164 -4.60 -9.75 -5.46
CA VAL A 164 -3.32 -9.10 -5.16
C VAL A 164 -3.42 -8.26 -3.90
N ALA A 165 -4.49 -7.47 -3.75
CA ALA A 165 -4.76 -6.68 -2.56
C ALA A 165 -4.82 -7.55 -1.29
N TYR A 166 -5.55 -8.66 -1.33
CA TYR A 166 -5.62 -9.65 -0.25
C TYR A 166 -4.23 -10.22 0.09
N GLN A 167 -3.45 -10.61 -0.92
CA GLN A 167 -2.11 -11.16 -0.70
C GLN A 167 -1.17 -10.16 -0.04
N VAL A 168 -1.24 -8.87 -0.44
CA VAL A 168 -0.44 -7.79 0.17
C VAL A 168 -0.88 -7.57 1.62
N THR A 169 -2.19 -7.45 1.88
CA THR A 169 -2.74 -7.30 3.23
C THR A 169 -2.27 -8.42 4.16
N HIS A 170 -2.38 -9.68 3.72
CA HIS A 170 -1.93 -10.83 4.50
C HIS A 170 -0.39 -10.87 4.71
N MET A 171 0.41 -10.33 3.79
CA MET A 171 1.85 -10.16 4.04
C MET A 171 2.12 -9.04 5.05
N LEU A 172 1.34 -7.95 5.04
CA LEU A 172 1.46 -6.84 5.97
C LEU A 172 1.04 -7.24 7.41
N GLU A 173 0.03 -8.11 7.57
CA GLU A 173 -0.26 -8.74 8.87
C GLU A 173 0.98 -9.42 9.45
N GLY A 174 1.73 -10.14 8.62
CA GLY A 174 2.99 -10.77 9.03
C GLY A 174 4.06 -9.78 9.52
N VAL A 175 4.06 -8.53 9.03
CA VAL A 175 4.96 -7.48 9.53
C VAL A 175 4.68 -7.19 11.01
N VAL A 176 3.40 -7.13 11.40
CA VAL A 176 2.97 -6.86 12.78
C VAL A 176 3.11 -8.10 13.67
N GLU A 177 2.74 -9.29 13.18
CA GLU A 177 2.77 -10.51 13.99
C GLU A 177 4.19 -11.06 14.22
N ARG A 178 5.04 -11.04 13.19
CA ARG A 178 6.33 -11.76 13.14
C ARG A 178 7.50 -10.88 12.72
N GLY A 179 7.21 -9.71 12.12
CA GLY A 179 8.17 -8.85 11.48
C GLY A 179 8.66 -7.69 12.32
N THR A 180 9.03 -6.61 11.63
CA THR A 180 9.59 -5.39 12.22
C THR A 180 8.57 -4.56 12.98
N GLY A 181 7.26 -4.74 12.71
CA GLY A 181 6.16 -4.02 13.34
C GLY A 181 5.66 -4.59 14.68
N ARG A 182 6.27 -5.65 15.22
CA ARG A 182 5.80 -6.32 16.47
C ARG A 182 5.70 -5.44 17.71
N ARG A 183 6.30 -4.26 17.70
CA ARG A 183 6.30 -3.32 18.82
C ARG A 183 5.45 -2.07 18.57
N ALA A 184 4.77 -2.03 17.43
CA ALA A 184 3.89 -0.93 17.05
C ALA A 184 2.54 -0.98 17.77
#